data_6ffdf70d4722c3891f707bf37cda12eb
#
_entry.id   6ffdf70d4722c3891f707bf37cda12eb
#
_cell.length_a   1.000
_cell.length_b   1.000
_cell.length_c   1.000
_cell.angle_alpha   90.00
_cell.angle_beta   90.00
_cell.angle_gamma   90.00
#
_symmetry.space_group_name_H-M   'P 1'
#
loop_
_entity.id
_entity.type
_entity.pdbx_description
1 polymer ?
#
loop_
_entity_poly.entity_id
_entity_poly.type
_entity_poly.pdbx_seq_one_letter_code
_entity_poly.pdbx_strand_id
1 'polypeptide(L)'
;MLFLDFPKVAPWGLPLALALLFAQSTAQAEALTIEPALGLDIPTEIGKYYQLQQSDDLESESWTDVGQPIEGTGAEVEKLFSFKEDDSVFYRVVELKNQWVQVWADEFDGDSIDLTKWGKEENNYGGGNNEAQHYSVLEKYAYVENGKLHIAVYRDPYTTVDGKTQPYSSARLRTLQRGDWKYGRFEVRAKVPGGEGIWPAIWMLPSEPAYGIWAASGEIDILESKGTLIDRTYGTIHYGGSWPDNTYTGTEYFLPEGNFADGFHTYAIEWYEDRIEWYVNGVKYQTLTKDQWFSAAAPDSDTAPFDQKFHLIINVAVNGGFFNGTNQDANNLPDTAFPQVLEVDYIRVSKWAE
;
A
#
# COMPACT_ATOMS: atom_id res chain seq x y z
N MET A 1 10.24 16.20 -27.38
CA MET A 1 11.54 15.54 -27.19
C MET A 1 12.58 16.63 -27.08
N LEU A 2 12.98 16.95 -25.88
CA LEU A 2 14.01 17.97 -25.63
C LEU A 2 15.32 17.22 -25.42
N PHE A 3 16.28 17.40 -26.30
CA PHE A 3 17.66 16.93 -26.13
C PHE A 3 18.44 18.06 -25.49
N LEU A 4 19.00 17.83 -24.32
CA LEU A 4 19.95 18.76 -23.71
C LEU A 4 21.38 18.24 -23.97
N ASP A 5 22.10 18.87 -24.86
CA ASP A 5 23.51 18.64 -25.11
C ASP A 5 24.30 19.64 -24.25
N PHE A 6 25.09 19.15 -23.28
CA PHE A 6 25.89 20.00 -22.42
C PHE A 6 27.34 20.08 -22.96
N PRO A 7 27.83 21.28 -23.33
CA PRO A 7 29.22 21.46 -23.67
C PRO A 7 30.14 21.27 -22.47
N LYS A 8 31.33 20.74 -22.69
CA LYS A 8 32.38 20.60 -21.69
C LYS A 8 32.56 21.91 -20.92
N VAL A 9 32.30 21.86 -19.62
CA VAL A 9 32.41 23.01 -18.72
C VAL A 9 33.88 23.42 -18.62
N ALA A 10 34.15 24.66 -18.96
CA ALA A 10 35.43 25.28 -18.70
C ALA A 10 35.63 25.57 -17.21
N PRO A 11 36.83 25.49 -16.65
CA PRO A 11 37.07 25.58 -15.20
C PRO A 11 37.08 27.04 -14.73
N TRP A 12 35.96 27.66 -14.43
CA TRP A 12 35.88 28.90 -13.63
C TRP A 12 34.45 29.19 -13.12
N GLY A 13 34.23 28.95 -11.81
CA GLY A 13 33.39 29.81 -11.00
C GLY A 13 31.88 29.53 -10.97
N LEU A 14 31.43 28.58 -10.15
CA LEU A 14 30.04 28.49 -9.66
C LEU A 14 29.94 28.98 -8.20
N PRO A 15 28.87 29.68 -7.80
CA PRO A 15 28.71 30.08 -6.42
C PRO A 15 28.31 28.86 -5.56
N LEU A 16 29.06 28.59 -4.51
CA LEU A 16 28.76 27.60 -3.48
C LEU A 16 27.50 28.01 -2.72
N ALA A 17 26.45 27.22 -2.77
CA ALA A 17 25.37 27.29 -1.79
C ALA A 17 25.75 26.42 -0.59
N LEU A 18 26.06 27.08 0.55
CA LEU A 18 26.43 26.44 1.80
C LEU A 18 25.18 26.12 2.63
N ALA A 19 24.79 24.86 2.73
CA ALA A 19 23.77 24.41 3.67
C ALA A 19 24.43 23.97 4.98
N LEU A 20 24.23 24.74 6.06
CA LEU A 20 24.68 24.41 7.42
C LEU A 20 23.59 23.63 8.16
N LEU A 21 23.82 22.34 8.39
CA LEU A 21 23.06 21.54 9.35
C LEU A 21 23.88 21.37 10.64
N PHE A 22 23.34 21.87 11.77
CA PHE A 22 23.89 21.59 13.09
C PHE A 22 23.22 20.34 13.67
N ALA A 23 23.97 19.26 13.81
CA ALA A 23 23.62 18.15 14.67
C ALA A 23 24.70 18.02 15.76
N GLN A 24 24.30 18.16 17.04
CA GLN A 24 25.18 17.81 18.16
C GLN A 24 24.95 16.34 18.54
N SER A 25 25.89 15.48 18.18
CA SER A 25 26.12 14.21 18.88
C SER A 25 27.60 13.83 18.74
N THR A 26 28.17 13.30 19.80
CA THR A 26 29.55 12.84 19.88
C THR A 26 29.72 11.52 19.10
N ALA A 27 29.78 11.62 17.77
CA ALA A 27 30.24 10.55 16.89
C ALA A 27 31.40 11.08 16.06
N GLN A 28 32.37 10.22 15.76
CA GLN A 28 33.52 10.53 14.92
C GLN A 28 33.04 11.22 13.62
N ALA A 29 33.63 12.37 13.32
CA ALA A 29 33.34 13.10 12.09
C ALA A 29 33.78 12.24 10.89
N GLU A 30 32.84 11.63 10.19
CA GLU A 30 33.07 11.13 8.85
C GLU A 30 33.32 12.33 7.93
N ALA A 31 34.31 12.20 7.05
CA ALA A 31 34.65 13.25 6.11
C ALA A 31 33.46 13.50 5.18
N LEU A 32 32.90 14.71 5.20
CA LEU A 32 31.89 15.15 4.23
C LEU A 32 32.56 15.23 2.86
N THR A 33 32.19 14.34 1.96
CA THR A 33 32.56 14.42 0.55
C THR A 33 31.54 15.29 -0.16
N ILE A 34 31.97 16.40 -0.76
CA ILE A 34 31.10 17.24 -1.60
C ILE A 34 31.27 16.74 -3.04
N GLU A 35 30.21 16.16 -3.59
CA GLU A 35 30.15 15.78 -5.00
C GLU A 35 29.42 16.86 -5.80
N PRO A 36 29.84 17.13 -7.06
CA PRO A 36 29.13 18.04 -7.92
C PRO A 36 27.74 17.48 -8.24
N ALA A 37 26.71 18.34 -8.22
CA ALA A 37 25.34 17.97 -8.54
C ALA A 37 24.84 18.75 -9.76
N LEU A 38 24.14 18.05 -10.65
CA LEU A 38 23.39 18.63 -11.77
C LEU A 38 21.91 18.76 -11.37
N GLY A 39 21.35 19.95 -11.49
CA GLY A 39 19.91 20.18 -11.40
C GLY A 39 19.26 20.11 -12.78
N LEU A 40 18.20 19.33 -12.92
CA LEU A 40 17.34 19.31 -14.09
C LEU A 40 15.96 19.83 -13.71
N ASP A 41 15.54 20.93 -14.33
CA ASP A 41 14.18 21.46 -14.22
C ASP A 41 13.32 20.85 -15.31
N ILE A 42 12.36 20.03 -14.90
CA ILE A 42 11.48 19.27 -15.78
C ILE A 42 10.10 19.94 -15.78
N PRO A 43 9.69 20.59 -16.89
CA PRO A 43 8.35 21.15 -16.99
C PRO A 43 7.33 20.02 -17.02
N THR A 44 6.31 20.11 -16.17
CA THR A 44 5.31 19.07 -16.01
C THR A 44 3.88 19.63 -16.12
N GLU A 45 2.92 18.79 -16.53
CA GLU A 45 1.50 19.08 -16.59
C GLU A 45 0.76 18.21 -15.57
N ILE A 46 -0.28 18.79 -14.91
CA ILE A 46 -1.12 18.05 -13.94
C ILE A 46 -1.77 16.85 -14.63
N GLY A 47 -1.75 15.69 -13.96
CA GLY A 47 -2.38 14.45 -14.43
C GLY A 47 -1.52 13.64 -15.41
N LYS A 48 -0.36 14.14 -15.79
CA LYS A 48 0.60 13.40 -16.62
C LYS A 48 1.72 12.79 -15.78
N TYR A 49 2.36 11.76 -16.34
CA TYR A 49 3.48 11.06 -15.72
C TYR A 49 4.67 11.07 -16.65
N TYR A 50 5.86 11.26 -16.08
CA TYR A 50 7.10 11.40 -16.82
C TYR A 50 8.15 10.45 -16.26
N GLN A 51 8.95 9.82 -17.12
CA GLN A 51 10.12 9.04 -16.75
C GLN A 51 11.37 9.76 -17.19
N LEU A 52 12.26 10.02 -16.25
CA LEU A 52 13.61 10.43 -16.57
C LEU A 52 14.41 9.20 -16.97
N GLN A 53 15.17 9.32 -18.06
CA GLN A 53 16.03 8.26 -18.56
C GLN A 53 17.44 8.81 -18.79
N GLN A 54 18.45 7.95 -18.63
CA GLN A 54 19.85 8.25 -18.92
C GLN A 54 20.44 7.25 -19.90
N SER A 55 21.49 7.68 -20.60
CA SER A 55 22.29 6.86 -21.50
C SER A 55 23.72 7.40 -21.61
N ASP A 56 24.68 6.53 -21.84
CA ASP A 56 26.06 6.89 -22.12
C ASP A 56 26.28 7.29 -23.62
N ASP A 57 25.30 6.99 -24.46
CA ASP A 57 25.22 7.33 -25.85
C ASP A 57 23.80 7.78 -26.25
N LEU A 58 23.60 8.16 -27.52
CA LEU A 58 22.28 8.58 -28.01
C LEU A 58 21.54 7.48 -28.79
N GLU A 59 22.02 6.26 -28.72
CA GLU A 59 21.39 5.11 -29.39
C GLU A 59 20.01 4.77 -28.77
N SER A 60 19.09 4.31 -29.58
CA SER A 60 17.69 4.15 -29.15
C SER A 60 17.47 3.08 -28.06
N GLU A 61 18.37 2.10 -27.95
CA GLU A 61 18.26 0.96 -27.04
C GLU A 61 19.11 1.12 -25.76
N SER A 62 19.90 2.20 -25.64
CA SER A 62 20.82 2.44 -24.52
C SER A 62 20.19 3.16 -23.32
N TRP A 63 18.95 3.60 -23.41
CA TRP A 63 18.29 4.40 -22.40
C TRP A 63 17.79 3.56 -21.23
N THR A 64 18.17 3.95 -20.00
CA THR A 64 17.74 3.32 -18.75
C THR A 64 16.98 4.30 -17.88
N ASP A 65 15.99 3.81 -17.15
CA ASP A 65 15.17 4.64 -16.25
C ASP A 65 15.99 5.12 -15.04
N VAL A 66 15.80 6.38 -14.68
CA VAL A 66 16.42 7.01 -13.51
C VAL A 66 15.35 7.35 -12.47
N GLY A 67 15.42 6.67 -11.34
CA GLY A 67 14.49 6.88 -10.23
C GLY A 67 13.05 6.49 -10.55
N GLN A 68 12.14 6.90 -9.68
CA GLN A 68 10.71 6.66 -9.86
C GLN A 68 10.10 7.65 -10.86
N PRO A 69 9.00 7.28 -11.53
CA PRO A 69 8.24 8.20 -12.36
C PRO A 69 7.85 9.48 -11.62
N ILE A 70 7.77 10.58 -12.35
CA ILE A 70 7.45 11.90 -11.85
C ILE A 70 5.98 12.19 -12.16
N GLU A 71 5.17 12.41 -11.13
CA GLU A 71 3.80 12.91 -11.30
C GLU A 71 3.84 14.41 -11.60
N GLY A 72 3.14 14.84 -12.63
CA GLY A 72 3.09 16.23 -13.05
C GLY A 72 2.31 17.11 -12.09
N THR A 73 2.95 18.20 -11.65
CA THR A 73 2.39 19.17 -10.70
C THR A 73 1.79 20.41 -11.38
N GLY A 74 1.97 20.56 -12.69
CA GLY A 74 1.65 21.78 -13.44
C GLY A 74 2.72 22.87 -13.32
N ALA A 75 3.85 22.56 -12.68
CA ALA A 75 5.02 23.39 -12.52
C ALA A 75 6.29 22.61 -12.92
N GLU A 76 7.43 23.27 -12.87
CA GLU A 76 8.74 22.62 -13.03
C GLU A 76 9.04 21.76 -11.78
N VAL A 77 9.54 20.55 -12.00
CA VAL A 77 10.03 19.63 -10.98
C VAL A 77 11.53 19.54 -11.09
N GLU A 78 12.25 19.98 -10.05
CA GLU A 78 13.70 19.87 -9.98
C GLU A 78 14.13 18.46 -9.58
N LYS A 79 15.10 17.91 -10.31
CA LYS A 79 15.80 16.67 -9.94
C LYS A 79 17.29 16.95 -9.84
N LEU A 80 17.87 16.56 -8.70
CA LEU A 80 19.31 16.70 -8.45
C LEU A 80 19.99 15.34 -8.61
N PHE A 81 21.11 15.33 -9.35
CA PHE A 81 21.95 14.15 -9.60
C PHE A 81 23.39 14.45 -9.23
N SER A 82 24.03 13.54 -8.51
CA SER A 82 25.49 13.53 -8.38
C SER A 82 26.09 12.91 -9.65
N PHE A 83 27.16 13.49 -10.16
CA PHE A 83 27.89 12.97 -11.32
C PHE A 83 29.39 12.97 -11.06
N LYS A 84 30.10 12.08 -11.75
CA LYS A 84 31.59 12.06 -11.77
C LYS A 84 32.10 12.85 -12.96
N GLU A 85 33.15 13.63 -12.77
CA GLU A 85 33.66 14.60 -13.76
C GLU A 85 34.05 14.01 -15.13
N ASP A 86 34.24 12.69 -15.23
CA ASP A 86 34.68 12.02 -16.46
C ASP A 86 33.56 11.30 -17.23
N ASP A 87 32.32 11.34 -16.75
CA ASP A 87 31.20 10.63 -17.37
C ASP A 87 30.45 11.54 -18.35
N SER A 88 30.35 11.11 -19.63
CA SER A 88 29.41 11.73 -20.59
C SER A 88 28.07 10.98 -20.47
N VAL A 89 27.08 11.58 -19.83
CA VAL A 89 25.75 10.99 -19.66
C VAL A 89 24.71 11.91 -20.29
N PHE A 90 23.85 11.33 -21.11
CA PHE A 90 22.71 12.02 -21.70
C PHE A 90 21.48 11.75 -20.90
N TYR A 91 20.60 12.75 -20.78
CA TYR A 91 19.31 12.62 -20.11
C TYR A 91 18.17 12.96 -21.07
N ARG A 92 17.07 12.25 -20.93
CA ARG A 92 15.81 12.60 -21.59
C ARG A 92 14.63 12.40 -20.65
N VAL A 93 13.55 13.14 -20.90
CA VAL A 93 12.27 12.95 -20.22
C VAL A 93 11.28 12.40 -21.22
N VAL A 94 10.61 11.31 -20.85
CA VAL A 94 9.60 10.65 -21.66
C VAL A 94 8.27 10.76 -20.95
N GLU A 95 7.25 11.28 -21.62
CA GLU A 95 5.86 11.23 -21.12
C GLU A 95 5.35 9.80 -21.23
N LEU A 96 4.86 9.24 -20.09
CA LEU A 96 4.29 7.90 -20.02
C LEU A 96 2.81 7.99 -20.40
N LYS A 97 2.32 7.10 -21.29
CA LYS A 97 0.94 7.10 -21.79
C LYS A 97 0.38 5.69 -21.92
N ASN A 98 -0.94 5.57 -21.71
CA ASN A 98 -1.69 4.32 -21.88
C ASN A 98 -1.11 3.15 -21.10
N GLN A 99 -0.68 3.40 -19.87
CA GLN A 99 -0.10 2.38 -19.01
C GLN A 99 -0.29 2.69 -17.51
N TRP A 100 -0.20 1.65 -16.70
CA TRP A 100 -0.09 1.79 -15.26
C TRP A 100 1.32 2.29 -14.89
N VAL A 101 1.37 3.40 -14.16
CA VAL A 101 2.62 4.00 -13.66
C VAL A 101 2.67 3.84 -12.15
N GLN A 102 3.67 3.12 -11.64
CA GLN A 102 3.85 2.94 -10.21
C GLN A 102 4.19 4.29 -9.55
N VAL A 103 3.35 4.69 -8.59
CA VAL A 103 3.50 5.96 -7.86
C VAL A 103 3.92 5.75 -6.41
N TRP A 104 3.73 4.55 -5.89
CA TRP A 104 4.14 4.17 -4.54
C TRP A 104 4.36 2.66 -4.47
N ALA A 105 5.31 2.25 -3.66
CA ALA A 105 5.52 0.84 -3.34
C ALA A 105 6.17 0.66 -1.97
N ASP A 106 5.98 -0.52 -1.41
CA ASP A 106 6.82 -1.08 -0.37
C ASP A 106 7.18 -2.51 -0.74
N GLU A 107 8.46 -2.73 -1.03
CA GLU A 107 9.03 -4.03 -1.39
C GLU A 107 9.57 -4.75 -0.14
N PHE A 108 9.49 -4.10 1.04
CA PHE A 108 9.97 -4.61 2.32
C PHE A 108 11.44 -5.06 2.34
N ASP A 109 12.28 -4.43 1.50
CA ASP A 109 13.71 -4.75 1.36
C ASP A 109 14.58 -4.31 2.55
N GLY A 110 14.01 -3.51 3.47
CA GLY A 110 14.69 -3.04 4.67
C GLY A 110 14.74 -4.08 5.80
N ASP A 111 15.35 -3.69 6.92
CA ASP A 111 15.45 -4.51 8.14
C ASP A 111 14.30 -4.24 9.14
N SER A 112 13.41 -3.29 8.83
CA SER A 112 12.29 -2.90 9.69
C SER A 112 11.17 -2.27 8.88
N ILE A 113 9.97 -2.16 9.50
CA ILE A 113 8.84 -1.48 8.90
C ILE A 113 9.15 0.02 8.73
N ASP A 114 9.01 0.53 7.52
CA ASP A 114 9.17 1.94 7.21
C ASP A 114 8.01 2.76 7.78
N LEU A 115 8.27 3.45 8.90
CA LEU A 115 7.26 4.27 9.57
C LEU A 115 6.90 5.56 8.81
N THR A 116 7.61 5.90 7.73
CA THR A 116 7.19 6.97 6.82
C THR A 116 6.07 6.52 5.90
N LYS A 117 5.94 5.21 5.67
CA LYS A 117 4.89 4.56 4.87
C LYS A 117 3.76 3.99 5.73
N TRP A 118 4.08 3.48 6.93
CA TRP A 118 3.16 2.72 7.78
C TRP A 118 2.99 3.33 9.15
N GLY A 119 1.73 3.43 9.60
CA GLY A 119 1.36 3.62 11.01
C GLY A 119 0.97 2.28 11.63
N LYS A 120 1.37 2.04 12.88
CA LYS A 120 0.94 0.87 13.67
C LYS A 120 -0.24 1.28 14.55
N GLU A 121 -1.28 0.44 14.63
CA GLU A 121 -2.40 0.64 15.54
C GLU A 121 -2.20 -0.14 16.84
N GLU A 122 -2.63 0.46 17.96
CA GLU A 122 -2.78 -0.24 19.21
C GLU A 122 -4.22 -0.11 19.70
N ASN A 123 -4.95 -1.22 19.75
CA ASN A 123 -6.32 -1.24 20.20
C ASN A 123 -6.81 -2.67 20.54
N ASN A 124 -7.93 -2.77 21.28
CA ASN A 124 -8.56 -4.04 21.65
C ASN A 124 -10.10 -3.97 21.61
N TYR A 125 -10.67 -3.02 20.84
CA TYR A 125 -12.12 -2.85 20.79
C TYR A 125 -12.85 -3.93 19.96
N GLY A 126 -12.11 -4.83 19.28
CA GLY A 126 -12.67 -5.95 18.51
C GLY A 126 -13.16 -5.55 17.12
N GLY A 127 -12.57 -4.49 16.51
CA GLY A 127 -12.81 -4.09 15.13
C GLY A 127 -14.26 -3.74 14.77
N GLY A 128 -15.17 -3.62 15.74
CA GLY A 128 -16.61 -3.53 15.50
C GLY A 128 -17.29 -4.89 15.24
N ASN A 129 -16.53 -5.98 15.11
CA ASN A 129 -17.01 -7.32 14.72
C ASN A 129 -16.90 -8.36 15.85
N ASN A 130 -16.66 -7.94 17.10
CA ASN A 130 -16.37 -8.83 18.24
C ASN A 130 -15.15 -9.72 18.01
N GLU A 131 -14.15 -9.20 17.32
CA GLU A 131 -12.87 -9.87 17.11
C GLU A 131 -12.13 -10.08 18.44
N ALA A 132 -11.33 -11.14 18.52
CA ALA A 132 -10.75 -11.63 19.76
C ALA A 132 -9.27 -11.25 19.97
N GLN A 133 -8.68 -10.45 19.10
CA GLN A 133 -7.29 -10.01 19.24
C GLN A 133 -7.17 -8.61 19.83
N HIS A 134 -6.05 -8.37 20.48
CA HIS A 134 -5.44 -7.06 20.69
C HIS A 134 -4.48 -6.76 19.52
N TYR A 135 -4.62 -5.61 18.90
CA TYR A 135 -3.61 -5.10 17.96
C TYR A 135 -2.55 -4.35 18.73
N SER A 136 -1.30 -4.72 18.53
CA SER A 136 -0.15 -4.19 19.25
C SER A 136 0.86 -3.54 18.31
N VAL A 137 1.54 -2.50 18.81
CA VAL A 137 2.62 -1.81 18.10
C VAL A 137 3.96 -2.53 18.19
N LEU A 138 4.06 -3.60 19.01
CA LEU A 138 5.31 -4.32 19.24
C LEU A 138 5.78 -5.06 17.98
N GLU A 139 7.08 -5.05 17.77
CA GLU A 139 7.74 -5.69 16.62
C GLU A 139 7.48 -7.20 16.54
N LYS A 140 7.28 -7.87 17.67
CA LYS A 140 6.89 -9.28 17.72
C LYS A 140 5.70 -9.63 16.81
N TYR A 141 4.75 -8.71 16.63
CA TYR A 141 3.50 -8.97 15.89
C TYR A 141 3.50 -8.41 14.47
N ALA A 142 4.39 -7.43 14.19
CA ALA A 142 4.62 -6.94 12.84
C ALA A 142 6.09 -6.57 12.64
N TYR A 143 6.75 -7.26 11.73
CA TYR A 143 8.18 -7.10 11.45
C TYR A 143 8.51 -7.36 9.98
N VAL A 144 9.69 -6.89 9.55
CA VAL A 144 10.25 -7.20 8.23
C VAL A 144 11.37 -8.21 8.43
N GLU A 145 11.33 -9.29 7.67
CA GLU A 145 12.37 -10.32 7.65
C GLU A 145 12.45 -10.97 6.27
N ASN A 146 13.65 -11.19 5.77
CA ASN A 146 13.93 -11.85 4.48
C ASN A 146 13.19 -11.18 3.30
N GLY A 147 13.15 -9.85 3.28
CA GLY A 147 12.50 -9.07 2.23
C GLY A 147 10.96 -9.19 2.24
N LYS A 148 10.35 -9.37 3.39
CA LYS A 148 8.88 -9.51 3.53
C LYS A 148 8.38 -8.88 4.81
N LEU A 149 7.18 -8.31 4.76
CA LEU A 149 6.42 -7.97 5.94
C LEU A 149 5.74 -9.23 6.49
N HIS A 150 5.83 -9.43 7.80
CA HIS A 150 5.14 -10.46 8.56
C HIS A 150 4.14 -9.82 9.51
N ILE A 151 2.87 -10.20 9.43
CA ILE A 151 1.86 -9.90 10.45
C ILE A 151 1.55 -11.21 11.16
N ALA A 152 1.96 -11.31 12.42
CA ALA A 152 1.93 -12.54 13.19
C ALA A 152 0.89 -12.50 14.31
N VAL A 153 0.01 -13.50 14.34
CA VAL A 153 -0.93 -13.72 15.43
C VAL A 153 -0.36 -14.73 16.40
N TYR A 154 -0.42 -14.40 17.68
CA TYR A 154 -0.06 -15.30 18.78
C TYR A 154 -1.25 -15.51 19.71
N ARG A 155 -1.34 -16.68 20.31
CA ARG A 155 -2.16 -16.89 21.51
C ARG A 155 -1.42 -16.30 22.71
N ASP A 156 -1.45 -14.97 22.79
CA ASP A 156 -0.72 -14.15 23.74
C ASP A 156 -1.71 -13.15 24.36
N PRO A 157 -2.29 -13.49 25.52
CA PRO A 157 -3.35 -12.68 26.11
C PRO A 157 -2.85 -11.29 26.51
N TYR A 158 -3.65 -10.28 26.19
CA TYR A 158 -3.44 -8.92 26.64
C TYR A 158 -4.62 -8.39 27.42
N THR A 159 -4.35 -7.83 28.60
CA THR A 159 -5.37 -7.21 29.46
C THR A 159 -5.13 -5.70 29.52
N THR A 160 -6.11 -4.93 29.11
CA THR A 160 -6.10 -3.48 29.20
C THR A 160 -6.26 -2.97 30.63
N VAL A 161 -5.99 -1.66 30.82
CA VAL A 161 -6.09 -1.00 32.13
C VAL A 161 -7.52 -1.06 32.72
N ASP A 162 -8.54 -1.09 31.86
CA ASP A 162 -9.94 -1.25 32.22
C ASP A 162 -10.36 -2.71 32.49
N GLY A 163 -9.39 -3.64 32.43
CA GLY A 163 -9.59 -5.05 32.77
C GLY A 163 -10.15 -5.91 31.63
N LYS A 164 -10.33 -5.38 30.42
CA LYS A 164 -10.72 -6.18 29.24
C LYS A 164 -9.55 -7.02 28.77
N THR A 165 -9.73 -8.34 28.71
CA THR A 165 -8.73 -9.29 28.22
C THR A 165 -9.11 -9.77 26.82
N GLN A 166 -8.16 -9.67 25.87
CA GLN A 166 -8.21 -10.36 24.59
C GLN A 166 -7.25 -11.56 24.64
N PRO A 167 -7.69 -12.75 24.19
CA PRO A 167 -6.87 -13.97 24.28
C PRO A 167 -5.75 -14.06 23.24
N TYR A 168 -5.79 -13.23 22.20
CA TYR A 168 -4.81 -13.20 21.12
C TYR A 168 -4.22 -11.82 20.97
N SER A 169 -2.98 -11.75 20.46
CA SER A 169 -2.34 -10.52 20.04
C SER A 169 -1.86 -10.63 18.58
N SER A 170 -2.03 -9.54 17.83
CA SER A 170 -1.72 -9.40 16.41
C SER A 170 -1.25 -7.99 16.12
N ALA A 171 -1.11 -7.64 14.84
CA ALA A 171 -0.84 -6.27 14.43
C ALA A 171 -1.79 -5.81 13.33
N ARG A 172 -1.96 -4.47 13.25
CA ARG A 172 -2.67 -3.78 12.19
C ARG A 172 -1.85 -2.56 11.75
N LEU A 173 -1.49 -2.54 10.48
CA LEU A 173 -0.76 -1.46 9.86
C LEU A 173 -1.69 -0.67 8.93
N ARG A 174 -1.41 0.62 8.77
CA ARG A 174 -2.15 1.49 7.84
C ARG A 174 -1.29 2.55 7.21
N THR A 175 -1.66 2.98 6.01
CA THR A 175 -0.96 4.07 5.30
C THR A 175 -1.58 5.44 5.53
N LEU A 176 -2.57 5.59 6.39
CA LEU A 176 -3.27 6.86 6.66
C LEU A 176 -2.30 8.02 6.85
N GLN A 177 -2.45 9.11 6.06
CA GLN A 177 -1.59 10.29 6.01
C GLN A 177 -0.13 10.01 5.61
N ARG A 178 0.14 8.82 5.06
CA ARG A 178 1.44 8.40 4.53
C ARG A 178 1.33 7.87 3.11
N GLY A 179 0.12 7.47 2.72
CA GLY A 179 -0.27 6.99 1.40
C GLY A 179 -1.79 6.96 1.34
N ASP A 180 -2.37 8.02 0.75
CA ASP A 180 -3.81 8.21 0.60
C ASP A 180 -4.10 8.44 -0.87
N TRP A 181 -4.87 7.55 -1.50
CA TRP A 181 -5.13 7.59 -2.94
C TRP A 181 -6.62 7.59 -3.25
N LYS A 182 -6.98 8.27 -4.33
CA LYS A 182 -8.27 8.13 -5.01
C LYS A 182 -8.01 7.53 -6.38
N TYR A 183 -8.66 6.39 -6.68
CA TYR A 183 -8.48 5.62 -7.91
C TYR A 183 -7.06 5.06 -8.08
N GLY A 184 -6.90 4.14 -9.01
CA GLY A 184 -5.62 3.50 -9.32
C GLY A 184 -5.66 1.98 -9.22
N ARG A 185 -4.53 1.35 -9.49
CA ARG A 185 -4.32 -0.09 -9.29
C ARG A 185 -3.56 -0.31 -8.00
N PHE A 186 -4.12 -1.14 -7.14
CA PHE A 186 -3.51 -1.57 -5.87
C PHE A 186 -3.22 -3.05 -6.00
N GLU A 187 -1.95 -3.41 -5.97
CA GLU A 187 -1.51 -4.80 -6.10
C GLU A 187 -0.68 -5.21 -4.89
N VAL A 188 -1.03 -6.36 -4.35
CA VAL A 188 -0.35 -6.96 -3.20
C VAL A 188 0.04 -8.39 -3.54
N ARG A 189 1.27 -8.78 -3.24
CA ARG A 189 1.70 -10.17 -3.30
C ARG A 189 1.87 -10.71 -1.89
N ALA A 190 0.99 -11.66 -1.53
CA ALA A 190 0.92 -12.17 -0.17
C ALA A 190 0.65 -13.66 -0.12
N LYS A 191 1.04 -14.29 1.01
CA LYS A 191 0.69 -15.64 1.41
C LYS A 191 -0.11 -15.56 2.70
N VAL A 192 -1.36 -16.02 2.65
CA VAL A 192 -2.26 -15.96 3.81
C VAL A 192 -2.04 -17.12 4.78
N PRO A 193 -2.22 -16.91 6.09
CA PRO A 193 -2.22 -17.99 7.06
C PRO A 193 -3.48 -18.87 6.93
N GLY A 194 -3.33 -20.15 7.27
CA GLY A 194 -4.47 -21.06 7.49
C GLY A 194 -4.84 -21.15 8.97
N GLY A 195 -5.95 -21.80 9.25
CA GLY A 195 -6.39 -22.11 10.63
C GLY A 195 -7.76 -21.55 11.00
N GLU A 196 -8.48 -22.29 11.83
CA GLU A 196 -9.83 -21.90 12.28
C GLU A 196 -9.81 -20.54 12.97
N GLY A 197 -10.79 -19.68 12.64
CA GLY A 197 -10.93 -18.38 13.24
C GLY A 197 -9.85 -17.36 12.86
N ILE A 198 -8.93 -17.69 11.94
CA ILE A 198 -7.90 -16.78 11.47
C ILE A 198 -8.42 -15.99 10.26
N TRP A 199 -8.32 -14.66 10.34
CA TRP A 199 -8.89 -13.72 9.37
C TRP A 199 -7.84 -12.69 8.90
N PRO A 200 -7.03 -13.04 7.92
CA PRO A 200 -6.16 -12.07 7.25
C PRO A 200 -6.98 -11.14 6.35
N ALA A 201 -6.63 -9.86 6.34
CA ALA A 201 -7.27 -8.85 5.50
C ALA A 201 -6.25 -7.82 4.99
N ILE A 202 -6.43 -7.44 3.71
CA ILE A 202 -5.80 -6.31 3.06
C ILE A 202 -6.91 -5.51 2.41
N TRP A 203 -7.14 -4.32 2.89
CA TRP A 203 -8.34 -3.56 2.64
C TRP A 203 -8.10 -2.06 2.74
N MET A 204 -9.13 -1.26 2.50
CA MET A 204 -9.01 0.19 2.48
C MET A 204 -10.19 0.86 3.17
N LEU A 205 -9.89 1.92 3.93
CA LEU A 205 -10.88 2.85 4.47
C LEU A 205 -10.65 4.26 3.93
N PRO A 206 -11.70 5.10 3.91
CA PRO A 206 -11.56 6.51 3.54
C PRO A 206 -10.59 7.21 4.49
N SER A 207 -9.74 8.07 3.93
CA SER A 207 -8.78 8.86 4.72
C SER A 207 -9.49 9.94 5.54
N GLU A 208 -10.64 10.41 5.04
CA GLU A 208 -11.56 11.33 5.72
C GLU A 208 -12.98 10.78 5.61
N PRO A 209 -13.80 10.86 6.64
CA PRO A 209 -15.17 10.35 6.62
C PRO A 209 -16.13 11.35 5.94
N ALA A 210 -15.93 11.64 4.64
CA ALA A 210 -16.65 12.68 3.91
C ALA A 210 -18.19 12.51 3.90
N TYR A 211 -18.65 11.26 3.97
CA TYR A 211 -20.08 10.91 3.94
C TYR A 211 -20.62 10.40 5.29
N GLY A 212 -19.80 10.46 6.35
CA GLY A 212 -20.16 10.00 7.69
C GLY A 212 -19.33 8.80 8.16
N ILE A 213 -19.70 8.25 9.31
CA ILE A 213 -19.00 7.10 9.89
C ILE A 213 -19.24 5.85 9.04
N TRP A 214 -18.49 4.78 9.33
CA TRP A 214 -18.60 3.49 8.66
C TRP A 214 -20.05 2.97 8.57
N ALA A 215 -20.56 2.47 7.42
CA ALA A 215 -19.88 2.37 6.11
C ALA A 215 -20.35 3.48 5.13
N ALA A 216 -20.94 4.57 5.64
CA ALA A 216 -21.45 5.66 4.80
C ALA A 216 -20.37 6.29 3.92
N SER A 217 -19.13 6.30 4.40
CA SER A 217 -17.95 6.77 3.64
C SER A 217 -17.21 5.66 2.88
N GLY A 218 -17.73 4.43 2.88
CA GLY A 218 -17.21 3.30 2.10
C GLY A 218 -16.11 2.50 2.79
N GLU A 219 -15.90 1.30 2.27
CA GLU A 219 -14.78 0.38 2.55
C GLU A 219 -14.55 -0.47 1.29
N ILE A 220 -13.29 -0.78 0.97
CA ILE A 220 -12.93 -1.62 -0.16
C ILE A 220 -12.02 -2.73 0.35
N ASP A 221 -12.46 -3.99 0.24
CA ASP A 221 -11.68 -5.16 0.63
C ASP A 221 -11.03 -5.78 -0.60
N ILE A 222 -9.69 -5.69 -0.67
CA ILE A 222 -8.88 -6.24 -1.76
C ILE A 222 -8.73 -7.75 -1.56
N LEU A 223 -8.47 -8.15 -0.31
CA LEU A 223 -8.29 -9.51 0.14
C LEU A 223 -8.89 -9.68 1.53
N GLU A 224 -9.83 -10.59 1.66
CA GLU A 224 -10.18 -11.22 2.94
C GLU A 224 -10.13 -12.74 2.78
N SER A 225 -9.75 -13.45 3.83
CA SER A 225 -9.75 -14.91 3.82
C SER A 225 -10.20 -15.48 5.17
N LYS A 226 -10.85 -16.63 5.13
CA LYS A 226 -11.15 -17.46 6.30
C LYS A 226 -10.17 -18.59 6.37
N GLY A 227 -9.40 -18.68 7.43
CA GLY A 227 -8.26 -19.58 7.53
C GLY A 227 -8.54 -21.08 7.35
N THR A 228 -9.81 -21.53 7.37
CA THR A 228 -10.19 -22.89 7.01
C THR A 228 -10.70 -23.03 5.57
N LEU A 229 -11.04 -21.91 4.93
CA LEU A 229 -11.50 -21.86 3.54
C LEU A 229 -10.40 -21.28 2.65
N ILE A 230 -9.21 -21.85 2.77
CA ILE A 230 -7.99 -21.38 2.12
C ILE A 230 -7.93 -21.63 0.60
N ASP A 231 -8.95 -22.30 0.06
CA ASP A 231 -9.17 -22.45 -1.39
C ASP A 231 -9.79 -21.21 -2.03
N ARG A 232 -10.20 -20.21 -1.23
CA ARG A 232 -10.90 -19.02 -1.68
C ARG A 232 -10.50 -17.74 -0.96
N THR A 233 -10.77 -16.62 -1.61
CA THR A 233 -10.65 -15.26 -1.08
C THR A 233 -11.90 -14.47 -1.42
N TYR A 234 -12.10 -13.35 -0.71
CA TYR A 234 -13.26 -12.47 -0.84
C TYR A 234 -12.81 -11.08 -1.27
N GLY A 235 -13.53 -10.50 -2.23
CA GLY A 235 -13.44 -9.09 -2.58
C GLY A 235 -14.78 -8.44 -2.35
N THR A 236 -14.83 -7.35 -1.59
CA THR A 236 -16.07 -6.74 -1.10
C THR A 236 -15.98 -5.23 -1.13
N ILE A 237 -17.13 -4.55 -1.22
CA ILE A 237 -17.28 -3.15 -0.84
C ILE A 237 -18.38 -3.04 0.21
N HIS A 238 -18.16 -2.18 1.24
CA HIS A 238 -19.19 -1.78 2.19
C HIS A 238 -19.56 -0.32 1.95
N TYR A 239 -20.86 -0.02 1.96
CA TYR A 239 -21.38 1.28 1.55
C TYR A 239 -22.79 1.53 2.07
N GLY A 240 -23.43 2.62 1.61
CA GLY A 240 -24.81 2.98 1.89
C GLY A 240 -24.94 3.97 3.02
N GLY A 241 -25.49 3.56 4.16
CA GLY A 241 -25.63 4.37 5.37
C GLY A 241 -24.55 4.09 6.40
N SER A 242 -24.55 4.86 7.49
CA SER A 242 -23.84 4.51 8.72
C SER A 242 -24.46 3.27 9.35
N TRP A 243 -23.60 2.43 10.01
CA TRP A 243 -24.14 1.26 10.71
C TRP A 243 -25.27 1.64 11.68
N PRO A 244 -26.42 0.92 11.73
CA PRO A 244 -26.68 -0.38 11.08
C PRO A 244 -27.35 -0.28 9.68
N ASP A 245 -27.46 0.88 9.09
CA ASP A 245 -28.13 1.10 7.80
C ASP A 245 -27.19 0.93 6.59
N ASN A 246 -26.06 0.25 6.80
CA ASN A 246 -25.09 -0.09 5.77
C ASN A 246 -25.49 -1.36 5.00
N THR A 247 -24.88 -1.49 3.82
CA THR A 247 -24.95 -2.71 3.01
C THR A 247 -23.57 -3.04 2.45
N TYR A 248 -23.46 -4.19 1.78
CA TYR A 248 -22.24 -4.62 1.11
C TYR A 248 -22.56 -5.38 -0.17
N THR A 249 -21.57 -5.40 -1.07
CA THR A 249 -21.59 -6.22 -2.30
C THR A 249 -20.22 -6.80 -2.53
N GLY A 250 -20.15 -8.09 -2.79
CA GLY A 250 -18.89 -8.78 -3.04
C GLY A 250 -19.09 -10.20 -3.52
N THR A 251 -17.98 -10.88 -3.84
CA THR A 251 -18.00 -12.29 -4.25
C THR A 251 -16.74 -13.02 -3.80
N GLU A 252 -16.79 -14.34 -3.87
CA GLU A 252 -15.66 -15.24 -3.64
C GLU A 252 -14.92 -15.51 -4.94
N TYR A 253 -13.59 -15.66 -4.87
CA TYR A 253 -12.77 -16.26 -5.91
C TYR A 253 -12.20 -17.58 -5.41
N PHE A 254 -12.44 -18.64 -6.17
CA PHE A 254 -11.89 -19.96 -5.90
C PHE A 254 -10.61 -20.18 -6.68
N LEU A 255 -9.55 -20.59 -5.99
CA LEU A 255 -8.31 -20.97 -6.66
C LEU A 255 -8.57 -22.24 -7.47
N PRO A 256 -8.19 -22.31 -8.74
CA PRO A 256 -8.45 -23.50 -9.57
C PRO A 256 -7.78 -24.77 -9.05
N GLU A 257 -6.58 -24.62 -8.45
CA GLU A 257 -5.81 -25.72 -7.85
C GLU A 257 -5.02 -25.21 -6.66
N GLY A 258 -4.80 -26.04 -5.63
CA GLY A 258 -4.05 -25.71 -4.43
C GLY A 258 -4.85 -24.83 -3.45
N ASN A 259 -4.14 -24.04 -2.68
CA ASN A 259 -4.75 -23.11 -1.72
C ASN A 259 -3.86 -21.88 -1.49
N PHE A 260 -4.45 -20.82 -0.96
CA PHE A 260 -3.79 -19.54 -0.73
C PHE A 260 -2.73 -19.56 0.38
N ALA A 261 -2.70 -20.60 1.21
CA ALA A 261 -1.69 -20.78 2.26
C ALA A 261 -0.44 -21.55 1.79
N ASP A 262 -0.48 -22.19 0.61
CA ASP A 262 0.65 -22.97 0.09
C ASP A 262 1.75 -22.10 -0.51
N GLY A 263 1.42 -20.88 -0.96
CA GLY A 263 2.36 -20.01 -1.64
C GLY A 263 1.92 -18.55 -1.72
N PHE A 264 2.74 -17.74 -2.37
CA PHE A 264 2.42 -16.35 -2.65
C PHE A 264 1.52 -16.22 -3.86
N HIS A 265 0.46 -15.41 -3.71
CA HIS A 265 -0.46 -15.04 -4.77
C HIS A 265 -0.52 -13.52 -4.89
N THR A 266 -0.88 -13.01 -6.07
CA THR A 266 -1.14 -11.60 -6.26
C THR A 266 -2.64 -11.33 -6.13
N TYR A 267 -2.97 -10.28 -5.38
CA TYR A 267 -4.32 -9.76 -5.20
C TYR A 267 -4.30 -8.31 -5.64
N ALA A 268 -5.24 -7.92 -6.49
CA ALA A 268 -5.28 -6.54 -6.93
C ALA A 268 -6.70 -6.03 -7.12
N ILE A 269 -6.84 -4.71 -7.00
CA ILE A 269 -7.99 -3.98 -7.53
C ILE A 269 -7.52 -2.95 -8.55
N GLU A 270 -8.36 -2.72 -9.56
CA GLU A 270 -8.31 -1.54 -10.41
C GLU A 270 -9.54 -0.70 -10.11
N TRP A 271 -9.33 0.43 -9.46
CA TRP A 271 -10.37 1.32 -9.00
C TRP A 271 -10.41 2.58 -9.86
N TYR A 272 -11.51 2.73 -10.59
CA TYR A 272 -11.83 3.83 -11.48
C TYR A 272 -12.98 4.67 -10.88
N GLU A 273 -13.34 5.76 -11.52
CA GLU A 273 -14.47 6.61 -11.11
C GLU A 273 -15.82 5.88 -11.22
N ASP A 274 -15.96 5.04 -12.23
CA ASP A 274 -17.21 4.37 -12.58
C ASP A 274 -17.30 2.90 -12.17
N ARG A 275 -16.18 2.29 -11.73
CA ARG A 275 -16.11 0.85 -11.37
C ARG A 275 -14.91 0.51 -10.54
N ILE A 276 -15.01 -0.65 -9.87
CA ILE A 276 -13.90 -1.32 -9.19
C ILE A 276 -13.84 -2.76 -9.73
N GLU A 277 -12.65 -3.22 -10.09
CA GLU A 277 -12.38 -4.55 -10.63
C GLU A 277 -11.41 -5.29 -9.73
N TRP A 278 -11.67 -6.56 -9.41
CA TRP A 278 -10.82 -7.39 -8.56
C TRP A 278 -10.13 -8.47 -9.35
N TYR A 279 -8.86 -8.74 -8.99
CA TYR A 279 -7.99 -9.69 -9.66
C TYR A 279 -7.28 -10.59 -8.65
N VAL A 280 -7.12 -11.87 -9.00
CA VAL A 280 -6.23 -12.82 -8.32
C VAL A 280 -5.32 -13.44 -9.37
N ASN A 281 -4.00 -13.41 -9.15
CA ASN A 281 -2.98 -13.90 -10.09
C ASN A 281 -3.19 -13.37 -11.52
N GLY A 282 -3.59 -12.12 -11.66
CA GLY A 282 -3.89 -11.48 -12.95
C GLY A 282 -5.24 -11.86 -13.57
N VAL A 283 -6.00 -12.76 -12.95
CA VAL A 283 -7.34 -13.16 -13.42
C VAL A 283 -8.39 -12.25 -12.79
N LYS A 284 -9.10 -11.49 -13.62
CA LYS A 284 -10.24 -10.69 -13.17
C LYS A 284 -11.43 -11.60 -12.83
N TYR A 285 -11.95 -11.48 -11.60
CA TYR A 285 -13.05 -12.30 -11.15
C TYR A 285 -14.32 -11.52 -10.76
N GLN A 286 -14.19 -10.22 -10.52
CA GLN A 286 -15.30 -9.36 -10.14
C GLN A 286 -15.16 -7.99 -10.79
N THR A 287 -16.28 -7.40 -11.16
CA THR A 287 -16.44 -5.98 -11.50
C THR A 287 -17.69 -5.47 -10.83
N LEU A 288 -17.58 -4.41 -10.03
CA LEU A 288 -18.71 -3.64 -9.51
C LEU A 288 -18.68 -2.25 -10.12
N THR A 289 -19.82 -1.79 -10.58
CA THR A 289 -19.98 -0.48 -11.23
C THR A 289 -20.72 0.50 -10.30
N LYS A 290 -20.62 1.78 -10.60
CA LYS A 290 -21.27 2.85 -9.82
C LYS A 290 -22.78 2.70 -9.67
N ASP A 291 -23.43 1.92 -10.55
CA ASP A 291 -24.87 1.62 -10.45
C ASP A 291 -25.18 0.60 -9.34
N GLN A 292 -24.15 -0.01 -8.72
CA GLN A 292 -24.28 -1.05 -7.71
C GLN A 292 -23.88 -0.58 -6.30
N TRP A 293 -23.54 0.70 -6.16
CA TRP A 293 -23.30 1.32 -4.86
C TRP A 293 -24.00 2.68 -4.74
N PHE A 294 -24.08 3.20 -3.55
CA PHE A 294 -24.62 4.53 -3.26
C PHE A 294 -24.14 5.02 -1.90
N SER A 295 -24.27 6.30 -1.63
CA SER A 295 -24.13 6.86 -0.28
C SER A 295 -25.45 7.52 0.13
N ALA A 296 -26.00 7.11 1.28
CA ALA A 296 -27.20 7.72 1.85
C ALA A 296 -27.00 9.21 2.19
N ALA A 297 -25.75 9.63 2.43
CA ALA A 297 -25.39 11.03 2.71
C ALA A 297 -25.24 11.89 1.44
N ALA A 298 -25.12 11.27 0.26
CA ALA A 298 -24.97 11.95 -1.02
C ALA A 298 -25.84 11.29 -2.11
N PRO A 299 -27.17 11.34 -1.97
CA PRO A 299 -28.09 10.61 -2.84
C PRO A 299 -28.08 11.09 -4.31
N ASP A 300 -27.56 12.28 -4.57
CA ASP A 300 -27.45 12.85 -5.91
C ASP A 300 -26.08 12.56 -6.58
N SER A 301 -25.13 11.91 -5.86
CA SER A 301 -23.86 11.50 -6.39
C SER A 301 -23.90 10.02 -6.78
N ASP A 302 -23.57 9.72 -8.03
CA ASP A 302 -23.48 8.34 -8.53
C ASP A 302 -22.10 7.70 -8.29
N THR A 303 -21.11 8.48 -7.84
CA THR A 303 -19.75 8.00 -7.54
C THR A 303 -19.48 7.80 -6.05
N ALA A 304 -20.26 8.46 -5.17
CA ALA A 304 -20.12 8.31 -3.72
C ALA A 304 -20.51 6.91 -3.25
N PRO A 305 -19.79 6.33 -2.27
CA PRO A 305 -18.75 6.95 -1.45
C PRO A 305 -17.32 6.76 -1.99
N PHE A 306 -17.13 6.15 -3.17
CA PHE A 306 -15.83 5.75 -3.70
C PHE A 306 -15.17 6.84 -4.58
N ASP A 307 -15.48 8.10 -4.36
CA ASP A 307 -14.95 9.28 -5.06
C ASP A 307 -14.03 10.15 -4.20
N GLN A 308 -13.53 9.61 -3.10
CA GLN A 308 -12.64 10.25 -2.14
C GLN A 308 -11.35 9.45 -1.96
N LYS A 309 -10.38 9.97 -1.17
CA LYS A 309 -9.14 9.26 -0.87
C LYS A 309 -9.36 8.16 0.16
N PHE A 310 -8.75 7.01 -0.10
CA PHE A 310 -8.67 5.87 0.80
C PHE A 310 -7.20 5.56 1.13
N HIS A 311 -6.99 4.95 2.29
CA HIS A 311 -5.70 4.43 2.73
C HIS A 311 -5.76 2.92 2.89
N LEU A 312 -4.62 2.26 2.70
CA LEU A 312 -4.47 0.81 2.87
C LEU A 312 -4.39 0.43 4.35
N ILE A 313 -4.95 -0.74 4.66
CA ILE A 313 -4.89 -1.39 5.96
C ILE A 313 -4.53 -2.85 5.77
N ILE A 314 -3.65 -3.36 6.63
CA ILE A 314 -3.24 -4.77 6.65
C ILE A 314 -3.30 -5.28 8.08
N ASN A 315 -3.98 -6.40 8.29
CA ASN A 315 -4.05 -7.04 9.59
C ASN A 315 -4.32 -8.55 9.50
N VAL A 316 -4.18 -9.23 10.62
CA VAL A 316 -4.79 -10.53 10.84
C VAL A 316 -5.67 -10.41 12.07
N ALA A 317 -6.98 -10.53 11.86
CA ALA A 317 -7.99 -10.60 12.93
C ALA A 317 -8.17 -12.04 13.38
N VAL A 318 -8.82 -12.22 14.52
CA VAL A 318 -9.13 -13.54 15.10
C VAL A 318 -10.58 -13.59 15.50
N ASN A 319 -11.29 -14.63 15.03
CA ASN A 319 -12.71 -14.82 15.28
C ASN A 319 -13.57 -13.63 14.77
N GLY A 320 -14.68 -13.36 15.41
CA GLY A 320 -15.54 -12.22 15.09
C GLY A 320 -16.69 -12.53 14.13
N GLY A 321 -17.38 -11.47 13.74
CA GLY A 321 -18.61 -11.52 12.94
C GLY A 321 -18.48 -12.21 11.60
N PHE A 322 -17.28 -12.19 11.00
CA PHE A 322 -16.99 -12.85 9.72
C PHE A 322 -17.23 -14.37 9.78
N PHE A 323 -17.14 -14.98 10.96
CA PHE A 323 -17.33 -16.41 11.18
C PHE A 323 -18.73 -16.75 11.72
N ASN A 324 -19.65 -15.79 11.83
CA ASN A 324 -20.99 -16.03 12.34
C ASN A 324 -21.70 -17.14 11.55
N GLY A 325 -22.33 -18.07 12.26
CA GLY A 325 -23.01 -19.22 11.65
C GLY A 325 -22.06 -20.34 11.19
N THR A 326 -20.77 -20.24 11.49
CA THR A 326 -19.79 -21.32 11.26
C THR A 326 -19.34 -21.92 12.59
N ASN A 327 -18.71 -23.10 12.53
CA ASN A 327 -18.07 -23.72 13.71
C ASN A 327 -16.58 -23.36 13.81
N GLN A 328 -16.12 -22.33 13.08
CA GLN A 328 -14.74 -21.91 13.09
C GLN A 328 -14.44 -21.03 14.30
N ASP A 329 -13.53 -21.48 15.13
CA ASP A 329 -13.06 -20.75 16.31
C ASP A 329 -11.56 -21.03 16.53
N ALA A 330 -10.76 -19.98 16.63
CA ALA A 330 -9.33 -20.08 16.89
C ALA A 330 -9.02 -20.78 18.23
N ASN A 331 -9.96 -20.84 19.16
CA ASN A 331 -9.80 -21.62 20.38
C ASN A 331 -9.69 -23.14 20.14
N ASN A 332 -10.14 -23.65 18.99
CA ASN A 332 -9.99 -25.05 18.59
C ASN A 332 -8.57 -25.40 18.15
N LEU A 333 -7.75 -24.40 17.79
CA LEU A 333 -6.36 -24.62 17.39
C LEU A 333 -5.50 -24.97 18.61
N PRO A 334 -4.56 -25.91 18.50
CA PRO A 334 -3.58 -26.14 19.55
C PRO A 334 -2.58 -24.96 19.63
N ASP A 335 -1.96 -24.77 20.80
CA ASP A 335 -0.94 -23.70 20.97
C ASP A 335 0.23 -23.82 19.98
N THR A 336 0.54 -25.04 19.56
CA THR A 336 1.59 -25.32 18.56
C THR A 336 1.25 -24.84 17.15
N ALA A 337 -0.03 -24.47 16.90
CA ALA A 337 -0.43 -23.87 15.62
C ALA A 337 -0.04 -22.38 15.51
N PHE A 338 0.35 -21.74 16.61
CA PHE A 338 0.77 -20.34 16.62
C PHE A 338 2.28 -20.18 16.60
N PRO A 339 2.85 -19.11 15.98
CA PRO A 339 2.10 -18.02 15.36
C PRO A 339 1.45 -18.42 14.03
N GLN A 340 0.33 -17.78 13.71
CA GLN A 340 -0.23 -17.73 12.37
C GLN A 340 0.26 -16.44 11.70
N VAL A 341 0.81 -16.52 10.48
CA VAL A 341 1.52 -15.40 9.87
C VAL A 341 1.01 -15.11 8.47
N LEU A 342 0.56 -13.86 8.26
CA LEU A 342 0.39 -13.27 6.93
C LEU A 342 1.76 -12.77 6.48
N GLU A 343 2.28 -13.32 5.38
CA GLU A 343 3.51 -12.87 4.73
C GLU A 343 3.17 -12.00 3.53
N VAL A 344 3.72 -10.78 3.45
CA VAL A 344 3.54 -9.86 2.30
C VAL A 344 4.90 -9.60 1.68
N ASP A 345 5.01 -9.93 0.39
CA ASP A 345 6.23 -9.77 -0.40
C ASP A 345 6.38 -8.32 -0.89
N TYR A 346 5.31 -7.76 -1.44
CA TYR A 346 5.25 -6.36 -1.84
C TYR A 346 3.84 -5.81 -1.84
N ILE A 347 3.76 -4.47 -1.80
CA ILE A 347 2.56 -3.69 -2.10
C ILE A 347 2.93 -2.58 -3.05
N ARG A 348 2.17 -2.46 -4.15
CA ARG A 348 2.41 -1.47 -5.20
C ARG A 348 1.13 -0.72 -5.52
N VAL A 349 1.24 0.59 -5.66
CA VAL A 349 0.14 1.45 -6.09
C VAL A 349 0.53 2.12 -7.39
N SER A 350 -0.34 2.01 -8.39
CA SER A 350 -0.14 2.60 -9.70
C SER A 350 -1.31 3.49 -10.11
N LYS A 351 -1.02 4.50 -10.92
CA LYS A 351 -1.98 5.39 -11.56
C LYS A 351 -2.01 5.12 -13.06
N TRP A 352 -3.18 5.25 -13.65
CA TRP A 352 -3.28 5.17 -15.10
C TRP A 352 -2.79 6.48 -15.73
N ALA A 353 -1.80 6.39 -16.61
CA ALA A 353 -1.34 7.50 -17.43
C ALA A 353 -2.13 7.53 -18.73
N GLU A 354 -2.83 8.64 -18.99
CA GLU A 354 -3.63 8.88 -20.21
C GLU A 354 -2.78 9.27 -21.43
#